data_f05ca834c61d50cc37bda4bc3273c956
#
_entry.id   f05ca834c61d50cc37bda4bc3273c956
#
_cell.length_a   1.000
_cell.length_b   1.000
_cell.length_c   1.000
_cell.angle_alpha   90.00
_cell.angle_beta   90.00
_cell.angle_gamma   90.00
#
_symmetry.space_group_name_H-M   'P 1'
#
loop_
_entity.id
_entity.type
_entity.pdbx_description
1 polymer ?
#
loop_
_entity_poly.entity_id
_entity_poly.type
_entity_poly.pdbx_seq_one_letter_code
_entity_poly.pdbx_strand_id
1 'polypeptide(L)'
;MKLNAKQKDLLKLLVKGKGQFQTPVIHKTSTEKNFDNIVQLYLKGLLSFRMKHEIDLVGPSNEHMVRFKWYVVDLDKSKTLKDIKKVIKDGKL
;
A
#
# COMPACT_ATOMS: atom_id res chain seq x y z
N MET A 1 -2.40 2.25 -19.25
CA MET A 1 -2.81 3.07 -18.11
C MET A 1 -1.72 4.07 -17.80
N LYS A 2 -2.07 5.33 -17.73
CA LYS A 2 -1.14 6.38 -17.32
C LYS A 2 -1.14 6.50 -15.80
N LEU A 3 0.03 6.53 -15.20
CA LEU A 3 0.16 6.65 -13.74
C LEU A 3 -0.07 8.09 -13.29
N ASN A 4 -0.89 8.27 -12.24
CA ASN A 4 -1.00 9.56 -11.57
C ASN A 4 0.13 9.74 -10.55
N ALA A 5 0.24 10.94 -9.95
CA ALA A 5 1.30 11.24 -8.98
C ALA A 5 1.26 10.32 -7.75
N LYS A 6 0.07 10.02 -7.25
CA LYS A 6 -0.11 9.11 -6.09
C LYS A 6 0.34 7.69 -6.39
N GLN A 7 0.00 7.18 -7.57
CA GLN A 7 0.42 5.84 -8.00
C GLN A 7 1.94 5.75 -8.13
N LYS A 8 2.56 6.77 -8.71
CA LYS A 8 4.02 6.85 -8.79
C LYS A 8 4.66 6.86 -7.40
N ASP A 9 4.13 7.64 -6.47
CA ASP A 9 4.63 7.72 -5.10
C ASP A 9 4.53 6.37 -4.39
N LEU A 10 3.41 5.66 -4.54
CA LEU A 10 3.24 4.32 -3.98
C LEU A 10 4.25 3.33 -4.54
N LEU A 11 4.49 3.36 -5.85
CA LEU A 11 5.50 2.50 -6.47
C LEU A 11 6.92 2.86 -6.02
N LYS A 12 7.22 4.14 -5.82
CA LYS A 12 8.51 4.58 -5.27
C LYS A 12 8.72 4.05 -3.85
N LEU A 13 7.67 4.06 -3.02
CA LEU A 13 7.72 3.48 -1.68
C LEU A 13 7.99 1.97 -1.74
N LEU A 14 7.40 1.28 -2.71
CA LEU A 14 7.62 -0.15 -2.90
C LEU A 14 9.09 -0.44 -3.25
N VAL A 15 9.70 0.36 -4.12
CA VAL A 15 11.11 0.24 -4.47
C VAL A 15 12.00 0.57 -3.27
N LYS A 16 11.70 1.65 -2.55
CA LYS A 16 12.45 2.05 -1.35
C LYS A 16 12.42 0.98 -0.27
N GLY A 17 11.29 0.31 -0.09
CA GLY A 17 11.12 -0.78 0.86
C GLY A 17 11.58 -2.14 0.34
N LYS A 18 12.26 -2.20 -0.79
CA LYS A 18 12.77 -3.43 -1.40
C LYS A 18 11.68 -4.47 -1.66
N GLY A 19 10.52 -4.01 -2.09
CA GLY A 19 9.39 -4.86 -2.44
C GLY A 19 8.28 -4.94 -1.41
N GLN A 20 8.38 -4.19 -0.32
CA GLN A 20 7.33 -4.12 0.70
C GLN A 20 7.30 -2.76 1.37
N PHE A 21 6.12 -2.27 1.68
CA PHE A 21 5.96 -1.10 2.55
C PHE A 21 4.62 -1.18 3.29
N GLN A 22 4.48 -0.38 4.34
CA GLN A 22 3.25 -0.26 5.09
C GLN A 22 2.78 1.19 5.06
N THR A 23 1.46 1.36 4.94
CA THR A 23 0.85 2.68 4.99
C THR A 23 -0.33 2.65 5.96
N PRO A 24 -0.46 3.64 6.86
CA PRO A 24 -1.56 3.65 7.82
C PRO A 24 -2.90 3.88 7.13
N VAL A 25 -3.93 3.22 7.66
CA VAL A 25 -5.31 3.49 7.29
C VAL A 25 -5.81 4.63 8.17
N ILE A 26 -5.92 5.82 7.60
CA ILE A 26 -6.39 7.01 8.30
C ILE A 26 -7.87 7.21 7.94
N HIS A 27 -8.73 7.41 8.94
CA HIS A 27 -10.19 7.50 8.77
C HIS A 27 -10.70 8.76 8.07
N LYS A 28 -9.96 9.34 7.15
CA LYS A 28 -10.40 10.52 6.41
C LYS A 28 -10.10 10.41 4.93
N THR A 29 -10.80 11.19 4.17
CA THR A 29 -10.86 11.25 2.70
C THR A 29 -9.54 11.00 1.92
N SER A 30 -8.38 11.24 2.52
CA SER A 30 -7.10 10.95 1.89
C SER A 30 -6.78 9.46 1.82
N THR A 31 -7.35 8.66 2.73
CA THR A 31 -7.11 7.21 2.79
C THR A 31 -7.87 6.46 1.70
N GLU A 32 -9.08 6.91 1.41
CA GLU A 32 -9.88 6.33 0.34
C GLU A 32 -9.16 6.46 -1.00
N LYS A 33 -8.56 7.63 -1.24
CA LYS A 33 -7.77 7.85 -2.46
C LYS A 33 -6.53 6.96 -2.55
N ASN A 34 -5.85 6.73 -1.42
CA ASN A 34 -4.72 5.81 -1.39
C ASN A 34 -5.15 4.37 -1.64
N PHE A 35 -6.25 3.96 -1.03
CA PHE A 35 -6.80 2.63 -1.22
C PHE A 35 -7.18 2.39 -2.69
N ASP A 36 -7.89 3.32 -3.31
CA ASP A 36 -8.26 3.21 -4.72
C ASP A 36 -7.04 3.07 -5.62
N ASN A 37 -5.98 3.84 -5.37
CA ASN A 37 -4.74 3.75 -6.13
C ASN A 37 -4.04 2.40 -5.92
N ILE A 38 -4.02 1.88 -4.69
CA ILE A 38 -3.47 0.57 -4.38
C ILE A 38 -4.25 -0.52 -5.14
N VAL A 39 -5.58 -0.46 -5.11
CA VAL A 39 -6.43 -1.42 -5.82
C VAL A 39 -6.19 -1.38 -7.32
N GLN A 40 -6.07 -0.20 -7.92
CA GLN A 40 -5.79 -0.07 -9.34
C GLN A 40 -4.43 -0.70 -9.72
N LEU A 41 -3.39 -0.47 -8.92
CA LEU A 41 -2.08 -1.08 -9.15
C LEU A 41 -2.12 -2.59 -8.95
N TYR A 42 -2.89 -3.07 -7.99
CA TYR A 42 -3.14 -4.50 -7.79
C TYR A 42 -3.79 -5.14 -9.02
N LEU A 43 -4.84 -4.51 -9.55
CA LEU A 43 -5.55 -5.00 -10.73
C LEU A 43 -4.67 -5.03 -11.99
N LYS A 44 -3.65 -4.19 -12.02
CA LYS A 44 -2.64 -4.20 -13.11
C LYS A 44 -1.50 -5.19 -12.88
N GLY A 45 -1.54 -5.95 -11.78
CA GLY A 45 -0.57 -7.00 -11.52
C GLY A 45 0.79 -6.51 -11.05
N LEU A 46 0.89 -5.28 -10.50
CA LEU A 46 2.16 -4.71 -10.05
C LEU A 46 2.45 -5.02 -8.58
N LEU A 47 1.42 -5.12 -7.77
CA LEU A 47 1.55 -5.31 -6.33
C LEU A 47 0.37 -6.11 -5.78
N SER A 48 0.52 -6.58 -4.55
CA SER A 48 -0.56 -7.12 -3.75
C SER A 48 -0.64 -6.37 -2.42
N PHE A 49 -1.76 -6.49 -1.73
CA PHE A 49 -1.92 -5.81 -0.45
C PHE A 49 -2.76 -6.66 0.50
N ARG A 50 -2.57 -6.41 1.78
CA ARG A 50 -3.37 -6.99 2.86
C ARG A 50 -3.51 -5.98 3.98
N MET A 51 -4.48 -6.17 4.84
CA MET A 51 -4.70 -5.29 5.99
C MET A 51 -4.12 -5.93 7.26
N LYS A 52 -3.36 -5.14 8.00
CA LYS A 52 -2.82 -5.52 9.30
C LYS A 52 -3.49 -4.67 10.37
N HIS A 53 -3.89 -5.31 11.47
CA HIS A 53 -4.48 -4.66 12.63
C HIS A 53 -3.55 -4.81 13.81
N GLU A 54 -3.38 -3.73 14.57
CA GLU A 54 -2.77 -3.80 15.90
C GLU A 54 -3.87 -3.61 16.94
N ILE A 55 -3.97 -4.58 17.84
CA ILE A 55 -4.95 -4.59 18.91
C ILE A 55 -4.25 -4.40 20.24
N ASP A 56 -4.61 -3.34 20.96
CA ASP A 56 -4.15 -3.10 22.32
C ASP A 56 -5.24 -3.43 23.32
N LEU A 57 -4.82 -3.99 24.45
CA LEU A 57 -5.67 -4.13 25.63
C LEU A 57 -5.69 -2.79 26.36
N VAL A 58 -6.85 -2.18 26.48
CA VAL A 58 -7.02 -0.89 27.15
C VAL A 58 -7.94 -1.03 28.36
N GLY A 59 -7.45 -0.61 29.54
CA GLY A 59 -8.23 -0.51 30.74
C GLY A 59 -8.39 -1.78 31.54
N PRO A 60 -8.95 -1.67 32.77
CA PRO A 60 -9.07 -2.80 33.70
C PRO A 60 -10.11 -3.84 33.29
N SER A 61 -10.97 -3.54 32.32
CA SER A 61 -12.00 -4.43 31.82
C SER A 61 -11.51 -5.34 30.68
N ASN A 62 -10.23 -5.30 30.33
CA ASN A 62 -9.67 -6.07 29.22
C ASN A 62 -10.34 -5.80 27.87
N GLU A 63 -10.82 -4.59 27.68
CA GLU A 63 -11.40 -4.19 26.41
C GLU A 63 -10.32 -4.14 25.33
N HIS A 64 -10.62 -4.75 24.19
CA HIS A 64 -9.75 -4.74 23.04
C HIS A 64 -10.11 -3.54 22.18
N MET A 65 -9.15 -2.63 21.98
CA MET A 65 -9.31 -1.52 21.05
C MET A 65 -8.33 -1.70 19.90
N VAL A 66 -8.87 -1.68 18.66
CA VAL A 66 -8.04 -1.65 17.46
C VAL A 66 -7.49 -0.23 17.33
N ARG A 67 -6.21 -0.05 17.69
CA ARG A 67 -5.56 1.27 17.64
C ARG A 67 -5.10 1.66 16.25
N PHE A 68 -4.54 0.70 15.52
CA PHE A 68 -3.91 0.98 14.24
C PHE A 68 -4.34 -0.05 13.22
N LYS A 69 -4.69 0.46 12.04
CA LYS A 69 -4.88 -0.34 10.84
C LYS A 69 -3.84 0.08 9.82
N TRP A 70 -3.22 -0.90 9.21
CA TRP A 70 -2.18 -0.68 8.22
C TRP A 70 -2.50 -1.47 6.96
N TYR A 71 -2.25 -0.88 5.80
CA TYR A 71 -2.13 -1.65 4.57
C TYR A 71 -0.68 -2.09 4.43
N VAL A 72 -0.46 -3.38 4.30
CA VAL A 72 0.84 -3.94 3.96
C VAL A 72 0.83 -4.21 2.46
N VAL A 73 1.71 -3.56 1.74
CA VAL A 73 1.79 -3.66 0.28
C VAL A 73 3.06 -4.42 -0.08
N ASP A 74 2.90 -5.47 -0.89
CA ASP A 74 3.99 -6.32 -1.35
C ASP A 74 4.11 -6.25 -2.87
N LEU A 75 5.35 -6.41 -3.37
CA LEU A 75 5.59 -6.59 -4.79
C LEU A 75 4.86 -7.84 -5.27
N ASP A 76 4.21 -7.77 -6.45
CA ASP A 76 3.61 -8.95 -7.05
C ASP A 76 4.69 -10.01 -7.36
N LYS A 77 4.35 -11.29 -7.15
CA LYS A 77 5.29 -12.41 -7.33
C LYS A 77 5.83 -12.52 -8.76
N SER A 78 5.06 -12.05 -9.73
CA SER A 78 5.45 -12.06 -11.15
C SER A 78 6.31 -10.89 -11.57
N LYS A 79 6.57 -9.93 -10.67
CA LYS A 79 7.30 -8.70 -10.96
C LYS A 79 8.60 -8.61 -10.16
N THR A 80 9.56 -7.88 -10.71
CA THR A 80 10.81 -7.53 -10.03
C THR A 80 10.85 -6.04 -9.72
N LEU A 81 11.73 -5.62 -8.83
CA LEU A 81 11.94 -4.19 -8.56
C LEU A 81 12.38 -3.45 -9.82
N LYS A 82 13.12 -4.10 -10.70
CA LYS A 82 13.53 -3.54 -11.98
C LYS A 82 12.31 -3.22 -12.86
N ASP A 83 11.31 -4.11 -12.88
CA ASP A 83 10.05 -3.88 -13.60
C ASP A 83 9.33 -2.65 -13.06
N ILE A 84 9.27 -2.52 -11.74
CA ILE A 84 8.62 -1.37 -11.08
C ILE A 84 9.36 -0.07 -11.39
N LYS A 85 10.68 -0.07 -11.33
CA LYS A 85 11.49 1.10 -11.69
C LYS A 85 11.22 1.56 -13.12
N LYS A 86 11.08 0.61 -14.04
CA LYS A 86 10.76 0.90 -15.44
C LYS A 86 9.38 1.53 -15.59
N VAL A 87 8.39 1.00 -14.89
CA VAL A 87 7.01 1.56 -14.89
C VAL A 87 7.01 2.99 -14.36
N ILE A 88 7.74 3.26 -13.29
CA ILE A 88 7.87 4.62 -12.73
C ILE A 88 8.50 5.56 -13.76
N LYS A 89 9.58 5.13 -14.40
CA LYS A 89 10.31 5.91 -15.40
C LYS A 89 9.43 6.25 -16.59
N ASP A 90 8.71 5.26 -17.10
CA ASP A 90 7.84 5.43 -18.26
C ASP A 90 6.55 6.21 -17.92
N GLY A 91 6.13 6.21 -16.66
CA GLY A 91 4.92 6.88 -16.19
C GLY A 91 3.64 6.23 -16.69
N LYS A 92 3.72 5.03 -17.22
CA LYS A 92 2.57 4.29 -17.77
C LYS A 92 2.84 2.79 -17.79
N LEU A 93 1.76 2.10 -17.88
CA LEU A 93 1.73 0.66 -18.11
C LEU A 93 1.41 0.36 -19.55
#